data_1f0de95d07d1c35d28aea611a167c407
#
_entry.id   1f0de95d07d1c35d28aea611a167c407
#
_cell.length_a   1.000
_cell.length_b   1.000
_cell.length_c   1.000
_cell.angle_alpha   90.00
_cell.angle_beta   90.00
_cell.angle_gamma   90.00
#
_symmetry.space_group_name_H-M   'P 1'
#
loop_
_entity.id
_entity.type
_entity.pdbx_description
1 polymer ?
#
loop_
_entity_poly.entity_id
_entity_poly.type
_entity_poly.pdbx_seq_one_letter_code
_entity_poly.pdbx_strand_id
1 'polypeptide(L)'
;MPLARLLTFCLSIAIAVPASARPVTDDTGRSVNIPDTPRRIVVLHEPLLGIPLMDLGVEIIGAYGRGDAGELLSAVDFTRATLGDGAQSALPRGIGPFGNINIERLRALEPDLIIGTEYDAAQADLLSTIAPVYLQNTGSGRVRGFEVESDLAGLLKREKALEARKAPYEARVDTLTDEVTNALPGNRFLAVIVHDQINLVGNTSGMVQALEDLGLKREDIEGSVSNAPGSNFAAPISAELFMQLDPALLVLMNSYMDTAQGEAAVRARLDRIAPGWDRFMKPAREGRILYLDPAQVTSPTVASAEHTLTAISDWLSAQE
;
A
#
# COMPACT_ATOMS: atom_id res chain seq x y z
N MET A 1 33.87 -7.82 -68.13
CA MET A 1 33.34 -8.87 -67.24
C MET A 1 32.89 -8.21 -65.98
N PRO A 2 31.56 -8.07 -65.70
CA PRO A 2 31.10 -7.54 -64.42
C PRO A 2 30.83 -8.68 -63.45
N LEU A 3 31.41 -8.60 -62.24
CA LEU A 3 31.12 -9.47 -61.13
C LEU A 3 29.73 -9.16 -60.52
N ALA A 4 28.83 -10.11 -60.61
CA ALA A 4 27.55 -10.06 -59.92
C ALA A 4 27.78 -10.37 -58.40
N ARG A 5 27.47 -9.39 -57.52
CA ARG A 5 27.42 -9.57 -56.08
C ARG A 5 26.05 -10.16 -55.73
N LEU A 6 25.99 -11.43 -55.30
CA LEU A 6 24.81 -12.04 -54.66
C LEU A 6 24.69 -11.46 -53.25
N LEU A 7 23.63 -10.67 -53.01
CA LEU A 7 23.22 -10.30 -51.66
C LEU A 7 22.35 -11.42 -51.06
N THR A 8 22.90 -12.17 -50.11
CA THR A 8 22.15 -13.15 -49.36
C THR A 8 21.35 -12.42 -48.29
N PHE A 9 20.02 -12.34 -48.48
CA PHE A 9 19.07 -11.76 -47.53
C PHE A 9 18.74 -12.86 -46.49
N CYS A 10 19.32 -12.78 -45.28
CA CYS A 10 18.96 -13.63 -44.16
C CYS A 10 17.62 -13.17 -43.60
N LEU A 11 16.54 -13.88 -43.94
CA LEU A 11 15.20 -13.72 -43.36
C LEU A 11 15.22 -14.31 -41.92
N SER A 12 15.36 -13.45 -40.91
CA SER A 12 15.25 -13.86 -39.52
C SER A 12 13.77 -14.10 -39.20
N ILE A 13 13.35 -15.37 -39.19
CA ILE A 13 12.03 -15.79 -38.72
C ILE A 13 12.04 -15.64 -37.21
N ALA A 14 11.41 -14.61 -36.67
CA ALA A 14 11.09 -14.50 -35.26
C ALA A 14 10.05 -15.57 -34.92
N ILE A 15 10.48 -16.65 -34.29
CA ILE A 15 9.56 -17.66 -33.72
C ILE A 15 8.87 -16.99 -32.54
N ALA A 16 7.63 -16.57 -32.70
CA ALA A 16 6.76 -16.17 -31.60
C ALA A 16 6.51 -17.42 -30.74
N VAL A 17 7.21 -17.51 -29.62
CA VAL A 17 6.89 -18.51 -28.58
C VAL A 17 5.48 -18.16 -28.07
N PRO A 18 4.49 -19.04 -28.14
CA PRO A 18 3.18 -18.76 -27.57
C PRO A 18 3.38 -18.48 -26.08
N ALA A 19 2.91 -17.33 -25.61
CA ALA A 19 2.93 -17.01 -24.19
C ALA A 19 2.07 -18.06 -23.49
N SER A 20 2.68 -18.93 -22.67
CA SER A 20 1.95 -19.89 -21.87
C SER A 20 1.08 -19.11 -20.89
N ALA A 21 -0.18 -19.48 -20.79
CA ALA A 21 -1.15 -18.90 -19.87
C ALA A 21 -1.64 -19.96 -18.90
N ARG A 22 -1.95 -19.54 -17.66
CA ARG A 22 -2.48 -20.42 -16.63
C ARG A 22 -3.80 -19.88 -16.06
N PRO A 23 -4.75 -20.74 -15.72
CA PRO A 23 -5.94 -20.32 -15.02
C PRO A 23 -5.62 -19.99 -13.58
N VAL A 24 -6.17 -18.88 -13.08
CA VAL A 24 -6.18 -18.48 -11.68
C VAL A 24 -7.60 -18.09 -11.30
N THR A 25 -7.96 -18.25 -10.03
CA THR A 25 -9.20 -17.69 -9.49
C THR A 25 -8.87 -16.40 -8.80
N ASP A 26 -9.50 -15.29 -9.19
CA ASP A 26 -9.32 -14.01 -8.50
C ASP A 26 -10.16 -13.95 -7.19
N ASP A 27 -9.95 -12.95 -6.37
CA ASP A 27 -10.59 -12.83 -5.05
C ASP A 27 -12.10 -12.54 -5.13
N THR A 28 -12.61 -12.23 -6.30
CA THR A 28 -14.05 -12.12 -6.56
C THR A 28 -14.68 -13.44 -7.03
N GLY A 29 -13.87 -14.51 -7.15
CA GLY A 29 -14.29 -15.84 -7.56
C GLY A 29 -14.31 -16.07 -9.08
N ARG A 30 -13.78 -15.14 -9.88
CA ARG A 30 -13.70 -15.26 -11.34
C ARG A 30 -12.51 -16.11 -11.75
N SER A 31 -12.69 -16.98 -12.73
CA SER A 31 -11.59 -17.71 -13.38
C SER A 31 -10.98 -16.84 -14.47
N VAL A 32 -9.69 -16.55 -14.38
CA VAL A 32 -8.94 -15.68 -15.29
C VAL A 32 -7.73 -16.43 -15.83
N ASN A 33 -7.50 -16.40 -17.14
CA ASN A 33 -6.29 -16.95 -17.75
C ASN A 33 -5.23 -15.84 -17.84
N ILE A 34 -4.21 -15.89 -16.99
CA ILE A 34 -3.12 -14.93 -16.98
C ILE A 34 -1.86 -15.50 -17.63
N PRO A 35 -0.98 -14.68 -18.22
CA PRO A 35 0.33 -15.14 -18.69
C PRO A 35 1.13 -15.76 -17.53
N ASP A 36 1.92 -16.81 -17.83
CA ASP A 36 2.82 -17.41 -16.83
C ASP A 36 3.86 -16.44 -16.27
N THR A 37 4.26 -15.48 -17.08
CA THR A 37 5.23 -14.43 -16.78
C THR A 37 4.75 -13.10 -17.38
N PRO A 38 3.80 -12.40 -16.74
CA PRO A 38 3.37 -11.08 -17.23
C PRO A 38 4.53 -10.09 -17.16
N ARG A 39 4.65 -9.22 -18.17
CA ARG A 39 5.71 -8.22 -18.30
C ARG A 39 5.19 -6.80 -18.47
N ARG A 40 3.93 -6.65 -18.85
CA ARG A 40 3.30 -5.38 -19.13
C ARG A 40 2.09 -5.20 -18.21
N ILE A 41 2.41 -5.02 -16.92
CA ILE A 41 1.41 -4.99 -15.85
C ILE A 41 0.91 -3.55 -15.67
N VAL A 42 -0.41 -3.40 -15.67
CA VAL A 42 -1.11 -2.17 -15.29
C VAL A 42 -1.87 -2.42 -13.99
N VAL A 43 -1.80 -1.48 -13.06
CA VAL A 43 -2.55 -1.53 -11.80
C VAL A 43 -3.62 -0.45 -11.74
N LEU A 44 -4.78 -0.80 -11.20
CA LEU A 44 -5.89 0.15 -11.02
C LEU A 44 -5.82 0.91 -9.69
N HIS A 45 -4.87 0.59 -8.81
CA HIS A 45 -4.66 1.30 -7.55
C HIS A 45 -3.19 1.24 -7.15
N GLU A 46 -2.44 2.34 -7.35
CA GLU A 46 -1.00 2.36 -7.10
C GLU A 46 -0.64 2.11 -5.63
N PRO A 47 -1.20 2.80 -4.63
CA PRO A 47 -0.85 2.56 -3.22
C PRO A 47 -1.14 1.15 -2.71
N LEU A 48 -2.21 0.51 -3.16
CA LEU A 48 -2.63 -0.80 -2.65
C LEU A 48 -2.10 -1.98 -3.46
N LEU A 49 -1.79 -1.78 -4.75
CA LEU A 49 -1.38 -2.85 -5.68
C LEU A 49 0.00 -2.58 -6.29
N GLY A 50 0.23 -1.35 -6.71
CA GLY A 50 1.46 -0.95 -7.40
C GLY A 50 2.66 -0.95 -6.45
N ILE A 51 2.54 -0.34 -5.28
CA ILE A 51 3.63 -0.30 -4.29
C ILE A 51 4.02 -1.71 -3.82
N PRO A 52 3.09 -2.61 -3.45
CA PRO A 52 3.41 -4.00 -3.17
C PRO A 52 4.18 -4.69 -4.29
N LEU A 53 3.76 -4.50 -5.54
CA LEU A 53 4.47 -5.09 -6.68
C LEU A 53 5.88 -4.51 -6.88
N MET A 54 6.02 -3.20 -6.73
CA MET A 54 7.32 -2.52 -6.85
C MET A 54 8.27 -2.92 -5.71
N ASP A 55 7.79 -3.11 -4.49
CA ASP A 55 8.58 -3.61 -3.36
C ASP A 55 9.13 -5.03 -3.62
N LEU A 56 8.37 -5.84 -4.37
CA LEU A 56 8.78 -7.16 -4.85
C LEU A 56 9.67 -7.12 -6.12
N GLY A 57 10.09 -5.93 -6.56
CA GLY A 57 10.89 -5.75 -7.76
C GLY A 57 10.14 -6.04 -9.08
N VAL A 58 8.82 -5.86 -9.10
CA VAL A 58 7.99 -5.97 -10.30
C VAL A 58 7.76 -4.58 -10.89
N GLU A 59 8.16 -4.39 -12.15
CA GLU A 59 7.85 -3.14 -12.87
C GLU A 59 6.39 -3.09 -13.29
N ILE A 60 5.73 -1.96 -13.05
CA ILE A 60 4.40 -1.64 -13.56
C ILE A 60 4.51 -0.56 -14.63
N ILE A 61 3.79 -0.73 -15.74
CA ILE A 61 3.86 0.18 -16.89
C ILE A 61 2.79 1.26 -16.87
N GLY A 62 1.75 1.08 -16.07
CA GLY A 62 0.64 2.03 -15.96
C GLY A 62 -0.10 1.95 -14.64
N ALA A 63 -0.59 3.11 -14.18
CA ALA A 63 -1.35 3.22 -12.93
C ALA A 63 -2.37 4.36 -12.97
N TYR A 64 -3.41 4.26 -12.13
CA TYR A 64 -4.28 5.40 -11.84
C TYR A 64 -3.54 6.50 -11.07
N GLY A 65 -4.09 7.71 -11.16
CA GLY A 65 -3.60 8.87 -10.41
C GLY A 65 -2.37 9.52 -11.04
N ARG A 66 -2.02 9.10 -12.24
CA ARG A 66 -0.91 9.67 -13.01
C ARG A 66 -1.39 10.21 -14.36
N GLY A 67 -0.71 11.22 -14.86
CA GLY A 67 -0.87 11.77 -16.20
C GLY A 67 -0.06 10.99 -17.26
N ASP A 68 -0.09 11.48 -18.51
CA ASP A 68 0.46 10.76 -19.66
C ASP A 68 1.96 10.48 -19.60
N ALA A 69 2.72 11.39 -19.00
CA ALA A 69 4.17 11.25 -18.82
C ALA A 69 4.57 10.64 -17.46
N GLY A 70 3.58 10.15 -16.70
CA GLY A 70 3.82 9.57 -15.37
C GLY A 70 3.79 10.59 -14.23
N GLU A 71 3.53 11.88 -14.53
CA GLU A 71 3.36 12.92 -13.52
C GLU A 71 2.18 12.60 -12.59
N LEU A 72 2.30 12.93 -11.32
CA LEU A 72 1.22 12.73 -10.34
C LEU A 72 0.07 13.71 -10.58
N LEU A 73 -1.15 13.20 -10.50
CA LEU A 73 -2.38 14.00 -10.47
C LEU A 73 -2.86 14.26 -9.02
N SER A 74 -2.18 13.70 -8.02
CA SER A 74 -2.42 13.91 -6.59
C SER A 74 -1.30 14.74 -5.96
N ALA A 75 -1.55 15.28 -4.76
CA ALA A 75 -0.56 16.06 -4.01
C ALA A 75 0.54 15.19 -3.39
N VAL A 76 0.33 13.89 -3.25
CA VAL A 76 1.21 12.97 -2.49
C VAL A 76 1.71 11.85 -3.40
N ASP A 77 3.03 11.67 -3.41
CA ASP A 77 3.72 10.56 -4.06
C ASP A 77 3.93 9.41 -3.08
N PHE A 78 2.96 8.51 -3.01
CA PHE A 78 3.03 7.33 -2.16
C PHE A 78 4.20 6.43 -2.53
N THR A 79 4.46 6.22 -3.82
CA THR A 79 5.58 5.38 -4.27
C THR A 79 6.91 5.90 -3.78
N ARG A 80 7.16 7.20 -3.97
CA ARG A 80 8.38 7.84 -3.49
C ARG A 80 8.47 7.85 -1.97
N ALA A 81 7.36 8.12 -1.28
CA ALA A 81 7.33 8.16 0.17
C ALA A 81 7.64 6.79 0.79
N THR A 82 7.11 5.71 0.19
CA THR A 82 7.26 4.34 0.72
C THR A 82 8.56 3.69 0.27
N LEU A 83 8.91 3.78 -1.03
CA LEU A 83 10.02 3.01 -1.61
C LEU A 83 11.27 3.86 -1.92
N GLY A 84 11.16 5.18 -1.77
CA GLY A 84 12.24 6.12 -2.09
C GLY A 84 12.39 6.43 -3.58
N ASP A 85 13.41 7.23 -3.90
CA ASP A 85 13.75 7.56 -5.29
C ASP A 85 14.33 6.33 -5.99
N GLY A 86 13.84 6.04 -7.18
CA GLY A 86 14.36 4.93 -7.98
C GLY A 86 13.73 3.56 -7.70
N ALA A 87 12.56 3.52 -7.08
CA ALA A 87 11.80 2.28 -6.85
C ALA A 87 11.56 1.45 -8.12
N GLN A 88 11.55 2.09 -9.28
CA GLN A 88 11.57 1.42 -10.58
C GLN A 88 12.29 2.27 -11.63
N SER A 89 12.69 1.64 -12.74
CA SER A 89 13.50 2.26 -13.80
C SER A 89 12.78 3.41 -14.53
N ALA A 90 11.44 3.37 -14.59
CA ALA A 90 10.59 4.39 -15.18
C ALA A 90 9.28 4.53 -14.39
N LEU A 91 8.78 5.76 -14.29
CA LEU A 91 7.47 6.01 -13.68
C LEU A 91 6.36 5.34 -14.51
N PRO A 92 5.34 4.75 -13.87
CA PRO A 92 4.19 4.20 -14.57
C PRO A 92 3.45 5.32 -15.30
N ARG A 93 2.99 5.05 -16.51
CA ARG A 93 2.17 6.00 -17.28
C ARG A 93 0.76 6.05 -16.73
N GLY A 94 0.14 7.21 -16.81
CA GLY A 94 -1.21 7.41 -16.31
C GLY A 94 -2.27 6.78 -17.21
N ILE A 95 -3.25 6.13 -16.58
CA ILE A 95 -4.45 5.62 -17.23
C ILE A 95 -5.70 6.42 -16.83
N GLY A 96 -5.51 7.59 -16.25
CA GLY A 96 -6.57 8.52 -15.81
C GLY A 96 -6.59 8.76 -14.29
N PRO A 97 -7.43 9.71 -13.85
CA PRO A 97 -7.63 9.94 -12.41
C PRO A 97 -8.41 8.80 -11.77
N PHE A 98 -8.35 8.69 -10.44
CA PHE A 98 -9.09 7.68 -9.68
C PHE A 98 -10.57 7.63 -10.08
N GLY A 99 -11.07 6.40 -10.31
CA GLY A 99 -12.47 6.16 -10.66
C GLY A 99 -12.84 6.45 -12.12
N ASN A 100 -11.91 6.92 -12.96
CA ASN A 100 -12.18 7.23 -14.36
C ASN A 100 -11.04 6.74 -15.28
N ILE A 101 -11.14 5.49 -15.74
CA ILE A 101 -10.16 4.88 -16.63
C ILE A 101 -10.26 5.48 -18.02
N ASN A 102 -9.15 5.96 -18.55
CA ASN A 102 -9.01 6.28 -19.97
C ASN A 102 -8.69 4.98 -20.74
N ILE A 103 -9.71 4.39 -21.35
CA ILE A 103 -9.63 3.12 -22.08
C ILE A 103 -8.66 3.18 -23.28
N GLU A 104 -8.56 4.33 -23.94
CA GLU A 104 -7.65 4.49 -25.09
C GLU A 104 -6.19 4.47 -24.62
N ARG A 105 -5.88 5.18 -23.53
CA ARG A 105 -4.55 5.14 -22.91
C ARG A 105 -4.19 3.74 -22.42
N LEU A 106 -5.14 3.08 -21.75
CA LEU A 106 -4.94 1.71 -21.28
C LEU A 106 -4.62 0.76 -22.45
N ARG A 107 -5.38 0.85 -23.57
CA ARG A 107 -5.09 0.08 -24.79
C ARG A 107 -3.73 0.41 -25.41
N ALA A 108 -3.36 1.69 -25.44
CA ALA A 108 -2.07 2.13 -25.99
C ALA A 108 -0.86 1.64 -25.16
N LEU A 109 -1.06 1.25 -23.91
CA LEU A 109 -0.06 0.60 -23.09
C LEU A 109 0.15 -0.87 -23.45
N GLU A 110 -0.73 -1.50 -24.23
CA GLU A 110 -0.68 -2.91 -24.62
C GLU A 110 -0.37 -3.81 -23.39
N PRO A 111 -1.15 -3.74 -22.30
CA PRO A 111 -0.90 -4.55 -21.13
C PRO A 111 -1.08 -6.04 -21.45
N ASP A 112 -0.35 -6.90 -20.74
CA ASP A 112 -0.57 -8.35 -20.77
C ASP A 112 -1.25 -8.86 -19.48
N LEU A 113 -1.34 -7.99 -18.45
CA LEU A 113 -2.12 -8.21 -17.24
C LEU A 113 -2.59 -6.86 -16.66
N ILE A 114 -3.85 -6.82 -16.27
CA ILE A 114 -4.43 -5.71 -15.49
C ILE A 114 -4.73 -6.26 -14.09
N ILE A 115 -4.26 -5.58 -13.05
CA ILE A 115 -4.56 -5.93 -11.65
C ILE A 115 -5.38 -4.78 -11.07
N GLY A 116 -6.62 -5.09 -10.66
CA GLY A 116 -7.54 -4.18 -10.01
C GLY A 116 -7.86 -4.64 -8.59
N THR A 117 -8.67 -3.85 -7.91
CA THR A 117 -9.26 -4.20 -6.62
C THR A 117 -10.66 -4.80 -6.80
N GLU A 118 -11.23 -5.36 -5.75
CA GLU A 118 -12.62 -5.84 -5.74
C GLU A 118 -13.64 -4.74 -6.11
N TYR A 119 -13.29 -3.46 -5.94
CA TYR A 119 -14.14 -2.32 -6.33
C TYR A 119 -14.22 -2.10 -7.84
N ASP A 120 -13.28 -2.68 -8.60
CA ASP A 120 -13.24 -2.59 -10.05
C ASP A 120 -14.08 -3.67 -10.74
N ALA A 121 -14.78 -4.53 -9.98
CA ALA A 121 -15.55 -5.67 -10.49
C ALA A 121 -16.57 -5.27 -11.56
N ALA A 122 -17.23 -4.12 -11.41
CA ALA A 122 -18.21 -3.62 -12.38
C ALA A 122 -17.61 -3.30 -13.76
N GLN A 123 -16.30 -3.03 -13.83
CA GLN A 123 -15.58 -2.67 -15.06
C GLN A 123 -14.76 -3.84 -15.63
N ALA A 124 -14.65 -4.95 -14.88
CA ALA A 124 -13.76 -6.05 -15.22
C ALA A 124 -14.02 -6.66 -16.60
N ASP A 125 -15.28 -6.81 -17.00
CA ASP A 125 -15.63 -7.36 -18.32
C ASP A 125 -15.19 -6.43 -19.46
N LEU A 126 -15.38 -5.13 -19.31
CA LEU A 126 -14.90 -4.14 -20.28
C LEU A 126 -13.37 -4.17 -20.39
N LEU A 127 -12.67 -4.16 -19.27
CA LEU A 127 -11.22 -4.18 -19.22
C LEU A 127 -10.64 -5.49 -19.77
N SER A 128 -11.35 -6.62 -19.59
CA SER A 128 -10.96 -7.93 -20.13
C SER A 128 -10.95 -7.98 -21.66
N THR A 129 -11.57 -7.01 -22.35
CA THR A 129 -11.44 -6.84 -23.81
C THR A 129 -10.07 -6.33 -24.24
N ILE A 130 -9.25 -5.87 -23.29
CA ILE A 130 -7.91 -5.30 -23.53
C ILE A 130 -6.83 -6.29 -23.10
N ALA A 131 -6.91 -6.80 -21.88
CA ALA A 131 -6.00 -7.79 -21.31
C ALA A 131 -6.71 -8.58 -20.19
N PRO A 132 -6.18 -9.74 -19.75
CA PRO A 132 -6.67 -10.44 -18.57
C PRO A 132 -6.74 -9.51 -17.36
N VAL A 133 -7.84 -9.57 -16.60
CA VAL A 133 -8.07 -8.75 -15.40
C VAL A 133 -8.14 -9.64 -14.19
N TYR A 134 -7.20 -9.48 -13.26
CA TYR A 134 -7.20 -10.09 -11.94
C TYR A 134 -7.66 -9.07 -10.90
N LEU A 135 -8.61 -9.42 -10.05
CA LEU A 135 -9.11 -8.57 -8.99
C LEU A 135 -8.64 -9.07 -7.63
N GLN A 136 -7.80 -8.26 -6.98
CA GLN A 136 -7.28 -8.49 -5.64
C GLN A 136 -8.24 -7.94 -4.59
N ASN A 137 -8.53 -8.71 -3.56
CA ASN A 137 -9.22 -8.19 -2.38
C ASN A 137 -8.28 -7.32 -1.54
N THR A 138 -8.67 -6.09 -1.30
CA THR A 138 -7.90 -5.10 -0.52
C THR A 138 -8.70 -4.52 0.64
N GLY A 139 -10.01 -4.57 0.60
CA GLY A 139 -10.90 -3.85 1.51
C GLY A 139 -11.85 -4.71 2.34
N SER A 140 -11.84 -6.04 2.21
CA SER A 140 -12.66 -6.90 3.07
C SER A 140 -11.95 -7.27 4.37
N GLY A 141 -12.70 -7.48 5.45
CA GLY A 141 -12.21 -7.76 6.80
C GLY A 141 -11.31 -8.99 6.99
N ARG A 142 -10.97 -9.70 5.93
CA ARG A 142 -10.01 -10.81 5.94
C ARG A 142 -8.59 -10.39 5.61
N VAL A 143 -8.43 -9.29 4.86
CA VAL A 143 -7.10 -8.83 4.42
C VAL A 143 -6.44 -8.02 5.54
N ARG A 144 -5.22 -8.40 5.89
CA ARG A 144 -4.42 -7.78 6.97
C ARG A 144 -2.99 -7.56 6.51
N GLY A 145 -2.38 -6.50 7.01
CA GLY A 145 -0.94 -6.26 6.86
C GLY A 145 -0.40 -6.50 5.46
N PHE A 146 0.48 -7.48 5.33
CA PHE A 146 1.14 -7.84 4.07
C PHE A 146 0.37 -8.89 3.22
N GLU A 147 -0.87 -9.24 3.56
CA GLU A 147 -1.58 -10.29 2.80
C GLU A 147 -1.72 -9.91 1.31
N VAL A 148 -2.00 -8.62 1.01
CA VAL A 148 -2.05 -8.14 -0.39
C VAL A 148 -0.72 -8.38 -1.11
N GLU A 149 0.40 -8.03 -0.47
CA GLU A 149 1.74 -8.24 -1.05
C GLU A 149 2.07 -9.72 -1.20
N SER A 150 1.68 -10.55 -0.23
CA SER A 150 1.88 -12.00 -0.26
C SER A 150 1.07 -12.67 -1.37
N ASP A 151 -0.18 -12.27 -1.56
CA ASP A 151 -1.05 -12.80 -2.63
C ASP A 151 -0.51 -12.40 -4.01
N LEU A 152 -0.08 -11.15 -4.17
CA LEU A 152 0.54 -10.66 -5.40
C LEU A 152 1.89 -11.35 -5.67
N ALA A 153 2.67 -11.66 -4.63
CA ALA A 153 3.90 -12.45 -4.74
C ALA A 153 3.58 -13.86 -5.26
N GLY A 154 2.57 -14.53 -4.73
CA GLY A 154 2.10 -15.83 -5.21
C GLY A 154 1.56 -15.76 -6.65
N LEU A 155 0.76 -14.73 -6.95
CA LEU A 155 0.22 -14.48 -8.30
C LEU A 155 1.33 -14.35 -9.35
N LEU A 156 2.42 -13.65 -9.04
CA LEU A 156 3.50 -13.35 -9.98
C LEU A 156 4.76 -14.19 -9.78
N LYS A 157 4.71 -15.24 -8.94
CA LYS A 157 5.84 -16.13 -8.62
C LYS A 157 7.05 -15.36 -8.07
N ARG A 158 6.77 -14.45 -7.12
CA ARG A 158 7.74 -13.58 -6.43
C ARG A 158 7.93 -13.93 -4.95
N GLU A 159 7.56 -15.13 -4.52
CA GLU A 159 7.61 -15.57 -3.13
C GLU A 159 9.02 -15.43 -2.55
N LYS A 160 10.06 -15.74 -3.34
CA LYS A 160 11.46 -15.57 -2.92
C LYS A 160 11.84 -14.09 -2.71
N ALA A 161 11.27 -13.18 -3.50
CA ALA A 161 11.50 -11.75 -3.30
C ALA A 161 10.84 -11.29 -2.01
N LEU A 162 9.62 -11.74 -1.73
CA LEU A 162 8.92 -11.46 -0.49
C LEU A 162 9.69 -12.00 0.74
N GLU A 163 10.16 -13.25 0.69
CA GLU A 163 10.99 -13.83 1.76
C GLU A 163 12.24 -12.99 2.02
N ALA A 164 12.93 -12.55 0.95
CA ALA A 164 14.11 -11.70 1.06
C ALA A 164 13.81 -10.31 1.66
N ARG A 165 12.59 -9.77 1.44
CA ARG A 165 12.13 -8.53 2.07
C ARG A 165 11.76 -8.74 3.54
N LYS A 166 11.09 -9.85 3.86
CA LYS A 166 10.62 -10.13 5.22
C LYS A 166 11.73 -10.47 6.20
N ALA A 167 12.76 -11.20 5.78
CA ALA A 167 13.82 -11.65 6.68
C ALA A 167 14.51 -10.51 7.47
N PRO A 168 14.98 -9.40 6.86
CA PRO A 168 15.55 -8.28 7.62
C PRO A 168 14.51 -7.56 8.48
N TYR A 169 13.27 -7.46 8.03
CA TYR A 169 12.17 -6.90 8.80
C TYR A 169 11.91 -7.71 10.09
N GLU A 170 11.78 -9.04 9.97
CA GLU A 170 11.56 -9.95 11.10
C GLU A 170 12.70 -9.86 12.13
N ALA A 171 13.95 -9.80 11.67
CA ALA A 171 15.10 -9.62 12.57
C ALA A 171 15.06 -8.28 13.33
N ARG A 172 14.53 -7.22 12.71
CA ARG A 172 14.32 -5.93 13.41
C ARG A 172 13.20 -6.01 14.43
N VAL A 173 12.10 -6.68 14.09
CA VAL A 173 10.98 -6.94 15.02
C VAL A 173 11.50 -7.65 16.27
N ASP A 174 12.26 -8.74 16.09
CA ASP A 174 12.85 -9.50 17.22
C ASP A 174 13.71 -8.61 18.13
N THR A 175 14.48 -7.68 17.54
CA THR A 175 15.33 -6.76 18.30
C THR A 175 14.51 -5.73 19.09
N LEU A 176 13.45 -5.18 18.51
CA LEU A 176 12.69 -4.06 19.08
C LEU A 176 11.59 -4.50 20.07
N THR A 177 11.14 -5.75 20.00
CA THR A 177 9.99 -6.22 20.79
C THR A 177 10.19 -6.04 22.29
N ASP A 178 11.34 -6.42 22.84
CA ASP A 178 11.63 -6.28 24.27
C ASP A 178 11.74 -4.79 24.68
N GLU A 179 12.35 -3.96 23.86
CA GLU A 179 12.48 -2.52 24.10
C GLU A 179 11.12 -1.83 24.15
N VAL A 180 10.24 -2.11 23.17
CA VAL A 180 8.86 -1.59 23.12
C VAL A 180 8.06 -2.06 24.33
N THR A 181 8.15 -3.34 24.68
CA THR A 181 7.43 -3.92 25.81
C THR A 181 7.85 -3.27 27.14
N ASN A 182 9.13 -2.95 27.31
CA ASN A 182 9.65 -2.30 28.52
C ASN A 182 9.34 -0.80 28.58
N ALA A 183 9.25 -0.12 27.42
CA ALA A 183 8.99 1.31 27.35
C ALA A 183 7.52 1.69 27.54
N LEU A 184 6.59 0.77 27.26
CA LEU A 184 5.16 1.05 27.30
C LEU A 184 4.48 0.48 28.56
N PRO A 185 3.48 1.21 29.16
CA PRO A 185 2.77 0.74 30.36
C PRO A 185 1.74 -0.37 30.07
N GLY A 186 1.66 -0.83 28.84
CA GLY A 186 0.73 -1.85 28.38
C GLY A 186 0.98 -2.17 26.91
N ASN A 187 0.11 -2.96 26.30
CA ASN A 187 0.30 -3.45 24.94
C ASN A 187 -0.81 -3.04 23.97
N ARG A 188 -1.57 -1.97 24.26
CA ARG A 188 -2.61 -1.51 23.35
C ARG A 188 -2.15 -0.26 22.59
N PHE A 189 -2.44 -0.20 21.30
CA PHE A 189 -2.21 0.99 20.50
C PHE A 189 -3.51 1.50 19.86
N LEU A 190 -3.57 2.80 19.64
CA LEU A 190 -4.58 3.48 18.86
C LEU A 190 -3.91 4.20 17.70
N ALA A 191 -4.25 3.85 16.48
CA ALA A 191 -3.73 4.53 15.29
C ALA A 191 -4.86 5.27 14.55
N VAL A 192 -4.66 6.58 14.33
CA VAL A 192 -5.64 7.43 13.68
C VAL A 192 -5.02 8.30 12.58
N ILE A 193 -5.79 8.54 11.52
CA ILE A 193 -5.56 9.58 10.51
C ILE A 193 -6.57 10.69 10.75
N VAL A 194 -6.06 11.92 10.88
CA VAL A 194 -6.88 13.09 11.13
C VAL A 194 -7.08 13.87 9.83
N HIS A 195 -8.31 13.92 9.36
CA HIS A 195 -8.73 14.72 8.20
C HIS A 195 -9.75 15.78 8.65
N ASP A 196 -10.98 15.77 8.15
CA ASP A 196 -12.09 16.60 8.67
C ASP A 196 -12.69 15.98 9.93
N GLN A 197 -12.38 14.73 10.18
CA GLN A 197 -12.75 13.92 11.33
C GLN A 197 -11.59 13.02 11.74
N ILE A 198 -11.70 12.36 12.89
CA ILE A 198 -10.73 11.37 13.36
C ILE A 198 -11.12 10.01 12.79
N ASN A 199 -10.20 9.36 12.06
CA ASN A 199 -10.46 8.06 11.46
C ASN A 199 -9.46 7.04 12.01
N LEU A 200 -9.97 5.91 12.50
CA LEU A 200 -9.15 4.75 12.86
C LEU A 200 -8.50 4.18 11.61
N VAL A 201 -7.24 3.81 11.70
CA VAL A 201 -6.57 3.09 10.61
C VAL A 201 -7.04 1.64 10.57
N GLY A 202 -7.36 1.16 9.39
CA GLY A 202 -7.84 -0.21 9.18
C GLY A 202 -6.73 -1.27 9.20
N ASN A 203 -7.10 -2.54 8.95
CA ASN A 203 -6.20 -3.69 9.05
C ASN A 203 -5.21 -3.78 7.87
N THR A 204 -5.56 -3.24 6.70
CA THR A 204 -4.75 -3.30 5.49
C THR A 204 -3.69 -2.21 5.51
N SER A 205 -2.67 -2.39 6.33
CA SER A 205 -1.58 -1.42 6.53
C SER A 205 -0.32 -2.10 7.03
N GLY A 206 0.82 -1.79 6.43
CA GLY A 206 2.13 -2.25 6.91
C GLY A 206 2.43 -1.75 8.33
N MET A 207 2.02 -0.53 8.68
CA MET A 207 2.16 0.02 10.03
C MET A 207 1.42 -0.85 11.07
N VAL A 208 0.17 -1.20 10.79
CA VAL A 208 -0.61 -2.00 11.73
C VAL A 208 0.03 -3.36 11.92
N GLN A 209 0.49 -3.98 10.84
CA GLN A 209 1.23 -5.25 10.92
C GLN A 209 2.48 -5.11 11.79
N ALA A 210 3.29 -4.07 11.58
CA ALA A 210 4.51 -3.85 12.37
C ALA A 210 4.23 -3.68 13.87
N LEU A 211 3.18 -2.94 14.23
CA LEU A 211 2.81 -2.77 15.64
C LEU A 211 2.30 -4.07 16.25
N GLU A 212 1.54 -4.87 15.50
CA GLU A 212 1.07 -6.18 15.95
C GLU A 212 2.23 -7.19 16.09
N ASP A 213 3.19 -7.18 15.17
CA ASP A 213 4.39 -8.02 15.22
C ASP A 213 5.30 -7.66 16.42
N LEU A 214 5.33 -6.39 16.84
CA LEU A 214 5.99 -5.94 18.07
C LEU A 214 5.22 -6.32 19.35
N GLY A 215 4.16 -7.13 19.26
CA GLY A 215 3.36 -7.60 20.40
C GLY A 215 2.28 -6.62 20.86
N LEU A 216 2.10 -5.50 20.17
CA LEU A 216 1.04 -4.57 20.49
C LEU A 216 -0.31 -5.07 19.91
N LYS A 217 -1.39 -4.68 20.54
CA LYS A 217 -2.76 -5.00 20.14
C LYS A 217 -3.52 -3.71 19.88
N ARG A 218 -4.29 -3.68 18.82
CA ARG A 218 -5.16 -2.54 18.55
C ARG A 218 -6.17 -2.34 19.67
N GLU A 219 -6.52 -1.08 19.96
CA GLU A 219 -7.68 -0.78 20.80
C GLU A 219 -8.95 -1.37 20.17
N ASP A 220 -9.70 -2.10 20.99
CA ASP A 220 -10.98 -2.67 20.60
C ASP A 220 -12.08 -1.63 20.82
N ILE A 221 -12.53 -1.02 19.73
CA ILE A 221 -13.58 0.00 19.75
C ILE A 221 -14.83 -0.63 19.18
N GLU A 222 -15.79 -0.88 20.06
CA GLU A 222 -17.06 -1.51 19.72
C GLU A 222 -17.76 -0.76 18.56
N GLY A 223 -18.12 -1.48 17.50
CA GLY A 223 -18.77 -0.91 16.31
C GLY A 223 -17.86 -0.21 15.31
N SER A 224 -16.54 -0.08 15.57
CA SER A 224 -15.60 0.58 14.65
C SER A 224 -15.12 -0.33 13.52
N VAL A 225 -15.08 -1.63 13.73
CA VAL A 225 -14.77 -2.62 12.69
C VAL A 225 -16.10 -3.13 12.13
N SER A 226 -16.64 -2.45 11.14
CA SER A 226 -17.79 -2.95 10.40
C SER A 226 -17.30 -3.84 9.25
N ASN A 227 -18.12 -4.82 8.83
CA ASN A 227 -17.90 -5.54 7.57
C ASN A 227 -18.27 -4.67 6.35
N ALA A 228 -18.40 -3.36 6.53
CA ALA A 228 -18.71 -2.45 5.45
C ALA A 228 -17.55 -2.35 4.46
N PRO A 229 -17.81 -2.24 3.18
CA PRO A 229 -16.76 -2.01 2.18
C PRO A 229 -15.90 -0.79 2.57
N GLY A 230 -14.58 -0.95 2.55
CA GLY A 230 -13.63 0.11 2.89
C GLY A 230 -13.32 0.30 4.37
N SER A 231 -14.03 -0.38 5.30
CA SER A 231 -13.73 -0.30 6.74
C SER A 231 -12.34 -0.82 7.12
N ASN A 232 -11.72 -1.63 6.26
CA ASN A 232 -10.33 -2.07 6.43
C ASN A 232 -9.31 -0.96 6.20
N PHE A 233 -9.70 0.17 5.61
CA PHE A 233 -8.82 1.30 5.39
C PHE A 233 -8.94 2.33 6.49
N ALA A 234 -10.17 2.75 6.81
CA ALA A 234 -10.43 3.74 7.84
C ALA A 234 -11.88 3.66 8.33
N ALA A 235 -12.09 3.93 9.61
CA ALA A 235 -13.42 4.04 10.23
C ALA A 235 -13.50 5.29 11.10
N PRO A 236 -14.51 6.17 10.95
CA PRO A 236 -14.61 7.38 11.74
C PRO A 236 -14.96 7.08 13.21
N ILE A 237 -14.38 7.87 14.12
CA ILE A 237 -14.77 7.93 15.55
C ILE A 237 -15.05 9.37 15.97
N SER A 238 -15.89 9.53 17.01
CA SER A 238 -16.14 10.86 17.55
C SER A 238 -14.94 11.40 18.34
N ALA A 239 -14.83 12.72 18.43
CA ALA A 239 -13.82 13.38 19.24
C ALA A 239 -13.96 13.03 20.74
N GLU A 240 -15.19 12.88 21.22
CA GLU A 240 -15.44 12.47 22.60
C GLU A 240 -14.94 11.08 22.89
N LEU A 241 -15.21 10.11 22.01
CA LEU A 241 -14.71 8.74 22.16
C LEU A 241 -13.19 8.72 22.08
N PHE A 242 -12.59 9.42 21.10
CA PHE A 242 -11.14 9.53 20.97
C PHE A 242 -10.49 10.00 22.27
N MET A 243 -11.01 11.08 22.89
CA MET A 243 -10.45 11.65 24.11
C MET A 243 -10.66 10.78 25.37
N GLN A 244 -11.55 9.78 25.33
CA GLN A 244 -11.78 8.85 26.44
C GLN A 244 -10.86 7.63 26.41
N LEU A 245 -10.16 7.38 25.29
CA LEU A 245 -9.28 6.23 25.14
C LEU A 245 -7.94 6.47 25.84
N ASP A 246 -7.36 5.40 26.44
CA ASP A 246 -6.07 5.43 27.12
C ASP A 246 -5.15 4.32 26.56
N PRO A 247 -4.76 4.37 25.27
CA PRO A 247 -3.84 3.39 24.71
C PRO A 247 -2.44 3.51 25.33
N ALA A 248 -1.68 2.40 25.34
CA ALA A 248 -0.29 2.43 25.72
C ALA A 248 0.54 3.26 24.73
N LEU A 249 0.23 3.18 23.44
CA LEU A 249 0.83 3.99 22.37
C LEU A 249 -0.26 4.64 21.50
N LEU A 250 -0.16 5.95 21.31
CA LEU A 250 -1.02 6.71 20.40
C LEU A 250 -0.25 7.02 19.11
N VAL A 251 -0.73 6.51 17.96
CA VAL A 251 -0.15 6.77 16.65
C VAL A 251 -1.01 7.77 15.90
N LEU A 252 -0.42 8.89 15.56
CA LEU A 252 -1.10 10.02 14.94
C LEU A 252 -0.54 10.33 13.57
N MET A 253 -1.42 10.47 12.60
CA MET A 253 -1.10 10.84 11.22
C MET A 253 -1.99 11.97 10.74
N ASN A 254 -1.44 12.89 9.94
CA ASN A 254 -2.25 13.85 9.21
C ASN A 254 -2.91 13.17 8.00
N SER A 255 -3.86 13.86 7.36
CA SER A 255 -4.44 13.39 6.11
C SER A 255 -3.38 13.23 5.03
N TYR A 256 -3.45 12.12 4.28
CA TYR A 256 -2.65 11.92 3.07
C TYR A 256 -3.09 12.82 1.89
N MET A 257 -4.16 13.58 2.05
CA MET A 257 -4.57 14.65 1.10
C MET A 257 -3.83 15.96 1.35
N ASP A 258 -3.03 16.05 2.42
CA ASP A 258 -2.34 17.25 2.84
C ASP A 258 -0.82 17.10 2.60
N THR A 259 -0.18 18.15 2.10
CA THR A 259 1.28 18.18 1.92
C THR A 259 2.04 18.41 3.22
N ALA A 260 1.40 19.00 4.23
CA ALA A 260 1.99 19.21 5.54
C ALA A 260 1.83 17.94 6.39
N GLN A 261 2.93 17.32 6.76
CA GLN A 261 2.96 16.13 7.60
C GLN A 261 3.70 16.39 8.94
N GLY A 262 3.69 15.40 9.82
CA GLY A 262 4.38 15.43 11.10
C GLY A 262 3.60 16.10 12.23
N GLU A 263 4.25 16.22 13.39
CA GLU A 263 3.64 16.62 14.66
C GLU A 263 2.87 17.94 14.58
N ALA A 264 3.50 18.99 14.05
CA ALA A 264 2.89 20.32 14.01
C ALA A 264 1.57 20.35 13.21
N ALA A 265 1.53 19.66 12.07
CA ALA A 265 0.34 19.58 11.22
C ALA A 265 -0.80 18.79 11.89
N VAL A 266 -0.47 17.65 12.51
CA VAL A 266 -1.43 16.82 13.25
C VAL A 266 -1.99 17.57 14.44
N ARG A 267 -1.16 18.22 15.26
CA ARG A 267 -1.60 19.02 16.41
C ARG A 267 -2.53 20.14 16.00
N ALA A 268 -2.15 20.93 15.00
CA ALA A 268 -3.00 22.02 14.50
C ALA A 268 -4.38 21.57 14.03
N ARG A 269 -4.48 20.33 13.52
CA ARG A 269 -5.73 19.74 13.08
C ARG A 269 -6.56 19.19 14.25
N LEU A 270 -5.93 18.42 15.14
CA LEU A 270 -6.58 17.90 16.34
C LEU A 270 -7.08 18.99 17.26
N ASP A 271 -6.38 20.09 17.42
CA ASP A 271 -6.80 21.23 18.24
C ASP A 271 -8.13 21.84 17.76
N ARG A 272 -8.46 21.71 16.48
CA ARG A 272 -9.74 22.16 15.92
C ARG A 272 -10.85 21.14 16.10
N ILE A 273 -10.54 19.84 16.04
CA ILE A 273 -11.54 18.74 16.04
C ILE A 273 -11.81 18.26 17.46
N ALA A 274 -10.78 18.17 18.30
CA ALA A 274 -10.81 17.68 19.66
C ALA A 274 -10.04 18.65 20.61
N PRO A 275 -10.54 19.87 20.85
CA PRO A 275 -9.82 20.88 21.62
C PRO A 275 -9.38 20.36 23.01
N GLY A 276 -8.10 20.51 23.32
CA GLY A 276 -7.53 20.07 24.60
C GLY A 276 -7.18 18.57 24.67
N TRP A 277 -7.23 17.85 23.57
CA TRP A 277 -6.87 16.41 23.49
C TRP A 277 -5.54 16.12 24.15
N ASP A 278 -4.53 16.97 23.95
CA ASP A 278 -3.19 16.83 24.48
C ASP A 278 -3.10 16.97 26.01
N ARG A 279 -4.04 17.68 26.61
CA ARG A 279 -4.16 17.84 28.06
C ARG A 279 -4.99 16.78 28.75
N PHE A 280 -6.00 16.22 28.03
CA PHE A 280 -6.91 15.25 28.60
C PHE A 280 -6.44 13.81 28.39
N MET A 281 -5.89 13.49 27.23
CA MET A 281 -5.40 12.15 26.95
C MET A 281 -4.11 11.83 27.69
N LYS A 282 -4.10 10.75 28.46
CA LYS A 282 -2.93 10.31 29.23
C LYS A 282 -1.72 10.00 28.33
N PRO A 283 -1.83 9.27 27.20
CA PRO A 283 -0.69 9.05 26.31
C PRO A 283 -0.07 10.35 25.81
N ALA A 284 -0.88 11.38 25.56
CA ALA A 284 -0.37 12.67 25.11
C ALA A 284 0.44 13.40 26.20
N ARG A 285 -0.03 13.37 27.45
CA ARG A 285 0.68 13.98 28.58
C ARG A 285 1.97 13.27 28.95
N GLU A 286 2.05 11.97 28.67
CA GLU A 286 3.19 11.12 29.01
C GLU A 286 4.18 10.94 27.83
N GLY A 287 3.97 11.66 26.70
CA GLY A 287 4.86 11.57 25.53
C GLY A 287 4.78 10.25 24.78
N ARG A 288 3.74 9.43 25.01
CA ARG A 288 3.54 8.14 24.36
C ARG A 288 2.79 8.30 23.04
N ILE A 289 3.34 9.18 22.19
CA ILE A 289 2.81 9.51 20.86
C ILE A 289 3.87 9.23 19.81
N LEU A 290 3.45 8.57 18.73
CA LEU A 290 4.22 8.38 17.52
C LEU A 290 3.56 9.15 16.38
N TYR A 291 4.26 10.12 15.80
CA TYR A 291 3.80 10.88 14.64
C TYR A 291 4.37 10.26 13.37
N LEU A 292 3.50 9.84 12.44
CA LEU A 292 3.90 9.19 11.20
C LEU A 292 3.38 9.93 9.97
N ASP A 293 4.08 9.77 8.86
CA ASP A 293 3.59 10.14 7.54
C ASP A 293 2.75 8.99 6.97
N PRO A 294 1.44 9.18 6.75
CA PRO A 294 0.58 8.11 6.26
C PRO A 294 1.01 7.61 4.87
N ALA A 295 1.64 8.44 4.05
CA ALA A 295 2.11 8.02 2.73
C ALA A 295 3.24 6.97 2.82
N GLN A 296 4.02 6.99 3.90
CA GLN A 296 5.10 6.02 4.12
C GLN A 296 4.61 4.69 4.70
N VAL A 297 3.56 4.74 5.55
CA VAL A 297 3.28 3.62 6.46
C VAL A 297 1.95 2.89 6.20
N THR A 298 1.06 3.46 5.37
CA THR A 298 -0.28 2.87 5.19
C THR A 298 -0.40 1.87 4.04
N SER A 299 0.55 1.80 3.11
CA SER A 299 0.54 0.76 2.08
C SER A 299 0.71 -0.64 2.70
N PRO A 300 0.05 -1.69 2.15
CA PRO A 300 0.12 -3.05 2.69
C PRO A 300 1.40 -3.76 2.26
N THR A 301 2.56 -3.24 2.68
CA THR A 301 3.89 -3.71 2.27
C THR A 301 4.85 -3.85 3.44
N VAL A 302 5.88 -4.69 3.26
CA VAL A 302 7.00 -4.79 4.18
C VAL A 302 7.74 -3.45 4.28
N ALA A 303 7.89 -2.70 3.16
CA ALA A 303 8.52 -1.38 3.19
C ALA A 303 7.81 -0.39 4.11
N SER A 304 6.47 -0.35 4.08
CA SER A 304 5.69 0.50 5.00
C SER A 304 5.84 0.08 6.47
N ALA A 305 5.96 -1.21 6.73
CA ALA A 305 6.23 -1.71 8.06
C ALA A 305 7.64 -1.34 8.55
N GLU A 306 8.65 -1.41 7.68
CA GLU A 306 10.02 -0.99 8.01
C GLU A 306 10.11 0.51 8.37
N HIS A 307 9.36 1.38 7.70
CA HIS A 307 9.24 2.79 8.11
C HIS A 307 8.68 2.93 9.52
N THR A 308 7.70 2.11 9.87
CA THR A 308 7.12 2.09 11.22
C THR A 308 8.13 1.63 12.26
N LEU A 309 8.90 0.55 12.00
CA LEU A 309 9.96 0.10 12.89
C LEU A 309 11.05 1.18 13.08
N THR A 310 11.36 1.92 12.01
CA THR A 310 12.33 3.02 12.09
C THR A 310 11.82 4.13 13.01
N ALA A 311 10.58 4.55 12.83
CA ALA A 311 9.99 5.58 13.68
C ALA A 311 9.84 5.14 15.15
N ILE A 312 9.56 3.87 15.41
CA ILE A 312 9.54 3.28 16.76
C ILE A 312 10.95 3.32 17.39
N SER A 313 11.97 2.92 16.66
CA SER A 313 13.35 2.96 17.13
C SER A 313 13.79 4.39 17.47
N ASP A 314 13.45 5.36 16.61
CA ASP A 314 13.74 6.78 16.85
C ASP A 314 12.99 7.32 18.09
N TRP A 315 11.72 6.91 18.25
CA TRP A 315 10.91 7.29 19.40
C TRP A 315 11.47 6.70 20.71
N LEU A 316 11.90 5.44 20.73
CA LEU A 316 12.53 4.80 21.88
C LEU A 316 13.81 5.54 22.26
N SER A 317 14.67 5.84 21.30
CA SER A 317 15.93 6.59 21.52
C SER A 317 15.71 8.00 22.09
N ALA A 318 14.57 8.61 21.80
CA ALA A 318 14.22 9.95 22.33
C ALA A 318 13.67 9.89 23.77
N GLN A 319 13.38 8.70 24.32
CA GLN A 319 12.93 8.52 25.71
C GLN A 319 14.10 8.33 26.70
N GLU A 320 15.31 8.00 26.21
CA GLU A 320 16.54 7.88 26.98
C GLU A 320 17.14 9.25 27.30
#